data_52d758068179bceff74d34b6cd3a8f97
#
_entry.id   52d758068179bceff74d34b6cd3a8f97
#
_cell.length_a   1.000
_cell.length_b   1.000
_cell.length_c   1.000
_cell.angle_alpha   90.00
_cell.angle_beta   90.00
_cell.angle_gamma   90.00
#
_symmetry.space_group_name_H-M   'P 1'
#
loop_
_entity.id
_entity.type
_entity.pdbx_description
1 polymer ?
#
loop_
_entity_poly.entity_id
_entity_poly.type
_entity_poly.pdbx_seq_one_letter_code
_entity_poly.pdbx_strand_id
1 'polypeptide(L)'
;MGQKEKLIEKLLNNPKDFTFQEASTLLNRFGYEQIKGGKTGGSRIAFVNNKKDYIRMHKPHPRNILKPYQVNNLINDLIERGLL
;
A
#
# COMPACT_ATOMS: atom_id res chain seq x y z
N MET A 1 17.65 3.86 -11.63
CA MET A 1 16.76 4.05 -10.50
C MET A 1 15.34 3.74 -10.87
N GLY A 2 14.73 2.85 -10.15
CA GLY A 2 13.41 2.41 -10.49
C GLY A 2 12.35 3.21 -9.79
N GLN A 3 11.13 3.04 -10.27
CA GLN A 3 9.97 3.65 -9.66
C GLN A 3 9.78 3.21 -8.21
N LYS A 4 10.16 1.97 -7.90
CA LYS A 4 10.04 1.43 -6.55
C LYS A 4 10.86 2.24 -5.56
N GLU A 5 12.08 2.55 -5.89
CA GLU A 5 12.95 3.31 -5.00
C GLU A 5 12.41 4.71 -4.74
N LYS A 6 11.88 5.34 -5.76
CA LYS A 6 11.29 6.66 -5.61
C LYS A 6 10.06 6.63 -4.70
N LEU A 7 9.25 5.60 -4.84
CA LEU A 7 8.06 5.45 -4.01
C LEU A 7 8.42 5.16 -2.56
N ILE A 8 9.45 4.33 -2.34
CA ILE A 8 9.93 4.06 -0.99
C ILE A 8 10.44 5.34 -0.34
N GLU A 9 11.23 6.10 -1.07
CA GLU A 9 11.77 7.34 -0.54
C GLU A 9 10.66 8.31 -0.17
N LYS A 10 9.66 8.46 -1.05
CA LYS A 10 8.53 9.31 -0.76
C LYS A 10 7.78 8.82 0.48
N LEU A 11 7.52 7.53 0.55
CA LEU A 11 6.77 6.95 1.67
C LEU A 11 7.47 7.19 3.00
N LEU A 12 8.79 6.99 3.04
CA LEU A 12 9.56 7.12 4.28
C LEU A 12 9.65 8.56 4.78
N ASN A 13 9.35 9.52 3.91
CA ASN A 13 9.32 10.92 4.31
C ASN A 13 7.99 11.35 4.92
N ASN A 14 7.11 10.39 5.22
CA ASN A 14 5.79 10.65 5.81
C ASN A 14 5.03 11.69 5.00
N PRO A 15 4.79 11.42 3.71
CA PRO A 15 4.16 12.41 2.84
C PRO A 15 2.71 12.65 3.22
N LYS A 16 2.24 13.84 2.93
CA LYS A 16 0.83 14.19 3.12
C LYS A 16 0.02 13.98 1.85
N ASP A 17 0.69 13.55 0.78
CA ASP A 17 0.05 13.41 -0.52
C ASP A 17 0.30 12.05 -1.16
N PHE A 18 0.60 11.03 -0.35
CA PHE A 18 0.81 9.68 -0.88
C PHE A 18 -0.54 9.09 -1.25
N THR A 19 -0.71 8.80 -2.54
CA THR A 19 -2.01 8.34 -3.02
C THR A 19 -2.16 6.83 -2.88
N PHE A 20 -3.41 6.38 -2.88
CA PHE A 20 -3.70 4.95 -2.90
C PHE A 20 -3.08 4.29 -4.11
N GLN A 21 -3.09 4.97 -5.25
CA GLN A 21 -2.49 4.42 -6.47
C GLN A 21 -0.99 4.25 -6.32
N GLU A 22 -0.32 5.20 -5.68
CA GLU A 22 1.10 5.06 -5.41
C GLU A 22 1.39 3.88 -4.49
N ALA A 23 0.56 3.69 -3.47
CA ALA A 23 0.71 2.54 -2.58
C ALA A 23 0.50 1.24 -3.33
N SER A 24 -0.51 1.19 -4.18
CA SER A 24 -0.80 0.02 -4.99
C SER A 24 0.35 -0.32 -5.92
N THR A 25 0.90 0.70 -6.57
CA THR A 25 2.05 0.52 -7.45
C THR A 25 3.26 -0.02 -6.68
N LEU A 26 3.51 0.55 -5.50
CA LEU A 26 4.63 0.10 -4.67
C LEU A 26 4.45 -1.36 -4.26
N LEU A 27 3.26 -1.73 -3.82
CA LEU A 27 2.98 -3.11 -3.43
C LEU A 27 3.13 -4.07 -4.61
N ASN A 28 2.70 -3.64 -5.80
CA ASN A 28 2.91 -4.45 -7.00
C ASN A 28 4.39 -4.69 -7.26
N ARG A 29 5.23 -3.69 -7.02
CA ARG A 29 6.67 -3.84 -7.20
C ARG A 29 7.29 -4.81 -6.20
N PHE A 30 6.64 -4.98 -5.04
CA PHE A 30 7.07 -5.97 -4.06
C PHE A 30 6.48 -7.35 -4.32
N GLY A 31 5.68 -7.51 -5.38
CA GLY A 31 5.10 -8.80 -5.72
C GLY A 31 3.71 -9.01 -5.17
N TYR A 32 3.07 -7.97 -4.67
CA TYR A 32 1.71 -8.06 -4.18
C TYR A 32 0.73 -7.60 -5.24
N GLU A 33 -0.40 -8.28 -5.34
CA GLU A 33 -1.45 -7.92 -6.27
C GLU A 33 -2.73 -7.65 -5.52
N GLN A 34 -3.48 -6.67 -5.99
CA GLN A 34 -4.76 -6.34 -5.40
C GLN A 34 -5.76 -7.45 -5.72
N ILE A 35 -6.47 -7.91 -4.71
CA ILE A 35 -7.51 -8.91 -4.89
C ILE A 35 -8.75 -8.22 -5.42
N LYS A 36 -9.24 -8.72 -6.55
CA LYS A 36 -10.42 -8.16 -7.20
C LYS A 36 -11.64 -9.03 -6.94
N GLY A 37 -12.80 -8.41 -7.06
CA GLY A 37 -14.04 -9.14 -7.09
C GLY A 37 -14.54 -9.67 -5.78
N GLY A 38 -13.96 -9.24 -4.69
CA GLY A 38 -14.48 -9.64 -3.40
C GLY A 38 -15.82 -9.00 -3.13
N LYS A 39 -16.67 -9.71 -2.41
CA LYS A 39 -17.94 -9.17 -1.96
C LYS A 39 -17.75 -8.27 -0.74
N THR A 40 -16.57 -7.78 -0.57
CA THR A 40 -16.30 -6.87 0.52
C THR A 40 -16.98 -5.57 0.20
N GLY A 41 -17.98 -5.25 0.95
CA GLY A 41 -18.60 -3.96 0.80
C GLY A 41 -17.64 -2.86 1.13
N GLY A 42 -17.80 -1.75 0.48
CA GLY A 42 -17.11 -0.54 0.84
C GLY A 42 -15.68 -0.47 0.40
N SER A 43 -14.84 0.06 1.26
CA SER A 43 -13.50 0.49 0.90
C SER A 43 -12.40 -0.47 1.33
N ARG A 44 -12.74 -1.68 1.70
CA ARG A 44 -11.74 -2.65 2.12
C ARG A 44 -11.02 -3.24 0.92
N ILE A 45 -9.69 -3.14 0.95
CA ILE A 45 -8.84 -3.63 -0.13
C ILE A 45 -7.82 -4.58 0.47
N ALA A 46 -7.51 -5.65 -0.23
CA ALA A 46 -6.46 -6.57 0.19
C ALA A 46 -5.49 -6.78 -0.96
N PHE A 47 -4.23 -6.92 -0.61
CA PHE A 47 -3.18 -7.29 -1.55
C PHE A 47 -2.58 -8.61 -1.09
N VAL A 48 -2.18 -9.44 -2.03
CA VAL A 48 -1.62 -10.75 -1.70
C VAL A 48 -0.43 -11.04 -2.62
N ASN A 49 0.59 -11.68 -2.07
CA ASN A 49 1.72 -12.13 -2.87
C ASN A 49 1.60 -13.63 -3.15
N ASN A 50 2.59 -14.19 -3.83
CA ASN A 50 2.55 -15.60 -4.21
C ASN A 50 2.75 -16.53 -3.01
N LYS A 51 3.14 -16.02 -1.87
CA LYS A 51 3.25 -16.78 -0.63
C LYS A 51 2.01 -16.68 0.23
N LYS A 52 0.95 -16.10 -0.32
CA LYS A 52 -0.32 -15.89 0.38
C LYS A 52 -0.18 -14.98 1.60
N ASP A 53 0.76 -14.07 1.56
CA ASP A 53 0.88 -13.04 2.57
C ASP A 53 -0.02 -11.87 2.19
N TYR A 54 -0.91 -11.49 3.10
CA TYR A 54 -1.92 -10.48 2.82
C TYR A 54 -1.58 -9.17 3.49
N ILE A 55 -1.74 -8.08 2.75
CA ILE A 55 -1.68 -6.73 3.29
C ILE A 55 -3.04 -6.10 3.06
N ARG A 56 -3.70 -5.66 4.13
CA ARG A 56 -5.03 -5.08 4.06
C ARG A 56 -4.96 -3.59 4.32
N MET A 57 -5.79 -2.85 3.59
CA MET A 57 -5.93 -1.43 3.84
C MET A 57 -7.30 -0.96 3.39
N HIS A 58 -7.70 0.21 3.88
CA HIS A 58 -8.93 0.83 3.44
C HIS A 58 -8.61 1.83 2.34
N LYS A 59 -9.42 1.83 1.29
CA LYS A 59 -9.29 2.84 0.26
C LYS A 59 -9.69 4.18 0.87
N PRO A 60 -8.83 5.21 0.80
CA PRO A 60 -9.14 6.48 1.44
C PRO A 60 -10.29 7.21 0.74
N HIS A 61 -11.07 7.93 1.52
CA HIS A 61 -12.18 8.75 1.07
C HIS A 61 -12.13 10.10 1.75
N PRO A 62 -12.65 11.13 1.11
CA PRO A 62 -13.18 11.20 -0.27
C PRO A 62 -12.09 11.30 -1.32
N ARG A 63 -10.85 11.54 -0.92
CA ARG A 63 -9.72 11.64 -1.83
C ARG A 63 -8.92 10.35 -1.80
N ASN A 64 -8.21 10.08 -2.88
CA ASN A 64 -7.35 8.91 -2.97
C ASN A 64 -6.00 9.12 -2.28
N ILE A 65 -5.97 9.93 -1.24
CA ILE A 65 -4.75 10.25 -0.50
C ILE A 65 -4.80 9.52 0.83
N LEU A 66 -3.74 8.77 1.13
CA LEU A 66 -3.65 8.03 2.38
C LEU A 66 -3.59 8.98 3.57
N LYS A 67 -4.32 8.64 4.61
CA LYS A 67 -4.26 9.40 5.85
C LYS A 67 -2.95 9.09 6.58
N PRO A 68 -2.48 9.98 7.46
CA PRO A 68 -1.21 9.75 8.15
C PRO A 68 -1.11 8.40 8.83
N TYR A 69 -2.18 7.94 9.48
CA TYR A 69 -2.12 6.64 10.14
C TYR A 69 -1.97 5.50 9.12
N GLN A 70 -2.55 5.67 7.93
CA GLN A 70 -2.43 4.65 6.89
C GLN A 70 -1.00 4.59 6.35
N VAL A 71 -0.37 5.74 6.20
CA VAL A 71 1.04 5.79 5.79
C VAL A 71 1.90 5.05 6.81
N ASN A 72 1.70 5.35 8.09
CA ASN A 72 2.46 4.70 9.15
C ASN A 72 2.22 3.20 9.17
N ASN A 73 0.97 2.77 9.02
CA ASN A 73 0.65 1.35 8.98
C ASN A 73 1.32 0.65 7.81
N LEU A 74 1.33 1.30 6.65
CA LEU A 74 1.97 0.71 5.48
C LEU A 74 3.46 0.56 5.69
N ILE A 75 4.11 1.59 6.24
CA ILE A 75 5.54 1.53 6.54
C ILE A 75 5.83 0.37 7.49
N ASN A 76 5.06 0.26 8.57
CA ASN A 76 5.26 -0.80 9.55
C ASN A 76 5.04 -2.17 8.94
N ASP A 77 4.02 -2.33 8.12
CA ASP A 77 3.75 -3.59 7.44
C ASP A 77 4.94 -4.01 6.59
N LEU A 78 5.52 -3.08 5.86
CA LEU A 78 6.64 -3.38 4.98
C LEU A 78 7.91 -3.70 5.77
N ILE A 79 8.12 -2.99 6.88
CA ILE A 79 9.27 -3.25 7.74
C ILE A 79 9.17 -4.64 8.36
N GLU A 80 8.00 -5.00 8.86
CA GLU A 80 7.79 -6.30 9.48
C GLU A 80 8.04 -7.46 8.53
N ARG A 81 7.82 -7.22 7.24
CA ARG A 81 8.03 -8.24 6.21
C ARG A 81 9.43 -8.22 5.64
N GLY A 82 10.28 -7.34 6.13
CA GLY A 82 11.64 -7.24 5.64
C GLY A 82 11.75 -6.60 4.27
N LEU A 83 10.71 -5.88 3.84
CA LEU A 83 10.71 -5.24 2.53
C LEU A 83 11.29 -3.82 2.57
N LEU A 84 11.32 -3.23 3.74
CA LEU A 84 11.96 -1.93 3.97
C LEU A 84 13.05 -2.04 4.99
#